data_219782c52e9b919e122b521be77bd6a7
#
_entry.id   219782c52e9b919e122b521be77bd6a7
#
_cell.length_a   1.000
_cell.length_b   1.000
_cell.length_c   1.000
_cell.angle_alpha   90.00
_cell.angle_beta   90.00
_cell.angle_gamma   90.00
#
_symmetry.space_group_name_H-M   'P 1'
#
loop_
_entity.id
_entity.type
_entity.pdbx_description
1 polymer ?
#
loop_
_entity_poly.entity_id
_entity_poly.type
_entity_poly.pdbx_seq_one_letter_code
_entity_poly.pdbx_strand_id
1 'polypeptide(L)'
;MAQVLLLVVSLLFLYICAAPVVAASLTEAIDESLATQDYRLIVRGGRGGMAPGVVESLQAEARTRCGVRYLKGFGDVIEMGKESEFEQRIDYATRYNRQMLERCMPEAISRP
;
A
#
# COMPACT_ATOMS: atom_id res chain seq x y z
N MET A 1 30.94 -6.68 -34.90
CA MET A 1 31.24 -6.39 -33.49
C MET A 1 30.29 -5.40 -32.83
N ALA A 2 29.89 -4.31 -33.48
CA ALA A 2 28.95 -3.33 -32.92
C ALA A 2 27.55 -3.91 -32.61
N GLN A 3 27.09 -4.87 -33.41
CA GLN A 3 25.76 -5.48 -33.23
C GLN A 3 25.70 -6.39 -31.98
N VAL A 4 26.79 -7.05 -31.64
CA VAL A 4 26.84 -7.93 -30.45
C VAL A 4 26.83 -7.10 -29.17
N LEU A 5 27.49 -5.94 -29.17
CA LEU A 5 27.52 -5.01 -28.05
C LEU A 5 26.12 -4.42 -27.77
N LEU A 6 25.38 -4.07 -28.82
CA LEU A 6 24.00 -3.58 -28.72
C LEU A 6 23.04 -4.62 -28.14
N LEU A 7 23.21 -5.90 -28.52
CA LEU A 7 22.40 -6.99 -27.99
C LEU A 7 22.65 -7.24 -26.50
N VAL A 8 23.90 -7.15 -26.05
CA VAL A 8 24.27 -7.31 -24.64
C VAL A 8 23.70 -6.17 -23.79
N VAL A 9 23.76 -4.94 -24.28
CA VAL A 9 23.21 -3.76 -23.61
C VAL A 9 21.67 -3.85 -23.50
N SER A 10 21.01 -4.34 -24.55
CA SER A 10 19.54 -4.55 -24.53
C SER A 10 19.13 -5.63 -23.53
N LEU A 11 19.87 -6.71 -23.42
CA LEU A 11 19.62 -7.78 -22.45
C LEU A 11 19.83 -7.31 -21.01
N LEU A 12 20.87 -6.51 -20.76
CA LEU A 12 21.13 -5.90 -19.46
C LEU A 12 20.03 -4.92 -19.05
N PHE A 13 19.52 -4.15 -20.00
CA PHE A 13 18.42 -3.19 -19.77
C PHE A 13 17.13 -3.92 -19.41
N LEU A 14 16.81 -5.03 -20.07
CA LEU A 14 15.66 -5.87 -19.75
C LEU A 14 15.76 -6.50 -18.36
N TYR A 15 16.97 -6.85 -17.94
CA TYR A 15 17.21 -7.40 -16.60
C TYR A 15 17.00 -6.38 -15.49
N ILE A 16 17.37 -5.12 -15.71
CA ILE A 16 17.20 -4.02 -14.75
C ILE A 16 15.70 -3.66 -14.61
N CYS A 17 14.91 -3.78 -15.69
CA CYS A 17 13.46 -3.53 -15.66
C CYS A 17 12.64 -4.60 -14.93
N ALA A 18 13.26 -5.72 -14.55
CA ALA A 18 12.61 -6.80 -13.79
C ALA A 18 12.73 -6.60 -12.26
N ALA A 19 12.73 -5.35 -11.78
CA ALA A 19 12.75 -5.00 -10.35
C ALA A 19 11.50 -5.52 -9.61
N PRO A 20 11.58 -5.76 -8.27
CA PRO A 20 10.50 -6.42 -7.54
C PRO A 20 9.16 -5.72 -7.68
N VAL A 21 8.20 -6.42 -8.24
CA VAL A 21 6.86 -5.93 -8.61
C VAL A 21 6.08 -5.41 -7.40
N VAL A 22 6.29 -5.99 -6.21
CA VAL A 22 5.53 -5.65 -4.99
C VAL A 22 5.88 -4.25 -4.48
N ALA A 23 7.16 -3.89 -4.45
CA ALA A 23 7.61 -2.55 -4.00
C ALA A 23 7.16 -1.46 -4.98
N ALA A 24 7.25 -1.73 -6.29
CA ALA A 24 6.79 -0.82 -7.34
C ALA A 24 5.27 -0.61 -7.26
N SER A 25 4.50 -1.68 -6.97
CA SER A 25 3.04 -1.63 -6.85
C SER A 25 2.59 -0.71 -5.70
N LEU A 26 3.24 -0.78 -4.55
CA LEU A 26 2.93 0.10 -3.41
C LEU A 26 3.25 1.56 -3.73
N THR A 27 4.43 1.83 -4.29
CA THR A 27 4.85 3.17 -4.67
C THR A 27 3.91 3.78 -5.71
N GLU A 28 3.54 3.01 -6.73
CA GLU A 28 2.60 3.45 -7.76
C GLU A 28 1.23 3.77 -7.18
N ALA A 29 0.72 2.93 -6.28
CA ALA A 29 -0.57 3.16 -5.64
C ALA A 29 -0.57 4.43 -4.79
N ILE A 30 0.50 4.67 -4.04
CA ILE A 30 0.66 5.89 -3.23
C ILE A 30 0.73 7.11 -4.15
N ASP A 31 1.56 7.08 -5.18
CA ASP A 31 1.73 8.19 -6.12
C ASP A 31 0.41 8.53 -6.82
N GLU A 32 -0.33 7.54 -7.26
CA GLU A 32 -1.64 7.74 -7.88
C GLU A 32 -2.63 8.39 -6.92
N SER A 33 -2.70 7.90 -5.70
CA SER A 33 -3.59 8.45 -4.67
C SER A 33 -3.24 9.89 -4.33
N LEU A 34 -1.96 10.21 -4.22
CA LEU A 34 -1.50 11.57 -3.96
C LEU A 34 -1.82 12.50 -5.15
N ALA A 35 -1.62 12.02 -6.36
CA ALA A 35 -1.89 12.80 -7.59
C ALA A 35 -3.39 13.09 -7.77
N THR A 36 -4.26 12.16 -7.40
CA THR A 36 -5.71 12.31 -7.52
C THR A 36 -6.37 12.87 -6.27
N GLN A 37 -5.59 13.12 -5.21
CA GLN A 37 -6.09 13.57 -3.90
C GLN A 37 -7.11 12.61 -3.30
N ASP A 38 -6.93 11.32 -3.54
CA ASP A 38 -7.75 10.25 -2.97
C ASP A 38 -7.02 9.64 -1.78
N TYR A 39 -7.30 10.15 -0.60
CA TYR A 39 -6.59 9.78 0.64
C TYR A 39 -7.34 8.73 1.46
N ARG A 40 -8.25 7.98 0.84
CA ARG A 40 -9.00 6.96 1.54
C ARG A 40 -8.09 5.89 2.10
N LEU A 41 -8.37 5.50 3.34
CA LEU A 41 -7.59 4.48 4.05
C LEU A 41 -8.02 3.08 3.63
N ILE A 42 -7.07 2.18 3.49
CA ILE A 42 -7.35 0.76 3.27
C ILE A 42 -7.79 0.17 4.60
N VAL A 43 -9.00 -0.40 4.64
CA VAL A 43 -9.52 -1.09 5.82
C VAL A 43 -9.72 -2.57 5.51
N ARG A 44 -9.70 -3.39 6.56
CA ARG A 44 -10.02 -4.82 6.45
C ARG A 44 -11.51 -4.97 6.23
N GLY A 45 -11.90 -5.89 5.35
CA GLY A 45 -13.30 -6.26 5.18
C GLY A 45 -13.87 -6.92 6.44
N GLY A 46 -15.21 -6.89 6.58
CA GLY A 46 -15.88 -7.50 7.70
C GLY A 46 -16.32 -6.49 8.78
N ARG A 47 -16.76 -7.00 9.91
CA ARG A 47 -17.26 -6.17 11.00
C ARG A 47 -16.13 -5.41 11.70
N GLY A 48 -16.31 -4.11 11.84
CA GLY A 48 -15.37 -3.25 12.53
C GLY A 48 -14.09 -2.92 11.76
N GLY A 49 -14.15 -2.95 10.44
CA GLY A 49 -13.03 -2.73 9.51
C GLY A 49 -11.97 -1.73 9.96
N MET A 50 -10.94 -2.24 10.62
CA MET A 50 -9.83 -1.43 11.11
C MET A 50 -8.89 -1.05 9.97
N ALA A 51 -8.33 0.16 10.05
CA ALA A 51 -7.33 0.62 9.11
C ALA A 51 -5.94 0.31 9.69
N PRO A 52 -5.18 -0.62 9.09
CA PRO A 52 -3.83 -0.91 9.56
C PRO A 52 -2.94 0.34 9.57
N GLY A 53 -2.11 0.48 10.58
CA GLY A 53 -1.22 1.63 10.73
C GLY A 53 -1.84 2.84 11.44
N VAL A 54 -3.11 2.80 11.75
CA VAL A 54 -3.80 3.86 12.48
C VAL A 54 -3.97 3.43 13.94
N VAL A 55 -3.61 4.31 14.85
CA VAL A 55 -3.76 4.08 16.29
C VAL A 55 -5.24 3.85 16.63
N GLU A 56 -5.52 2.90 17.53
CA GLU A 56 -6.88 2.50 17.88
C GLU A 56 -7.78 3.69 18.27
N SER A 57 -7.25 4.60 19.09
CA SER A 57 -7.98 5.78 19.54
C SER A 57 -8.38 6.74 18.42
N LEU A 58 -7.73 6.66 17.26
CA LEU A 58 -7.98 7.53 16.12
C LEU A 58 -8.73 6.85 14.98
N GLN A 59 -9.05 5.57 15.12
CA GLN A 59 -9.66 4.78 14.04
C GLN A 59 -10.96 5.41 13.51
N ALA A 60 -11.88 5.75 14.39
CA ALA A 60 -13.17 6.29 13.99
C ALA A 60 -13.02 7.65 13.28
N GLU A 61 -12.24 8.55 13.84
CA GLU A 61 -12.00 9.87 13.27
C GLU A 61 -11.28 9.79 11.92
N ALA A 62 -10.22 8.98 11.85
CA ALA A 62 -9.43 8.83 10.63
C ALA A 62 -10.26 8.25 9.49
N ARG A 63 -11.06 7.21 9.77
CA ARG A 63 -11.95 6.60 8.76
C ARG A 63 -13.00 7.58 8.26
N THR A 64 -13.52 8.43 9.13
CA THR A 64 -14.51 9.45 8.75
C THR A 64 -13.88 10.57 7.94
N ARG A 65 -12.72 11.09 8.36
CA ARG A 65 -12.06 12.22 7.71
C ARG A 65 -11.41 11.84 6.39
N CYS A 66 -10.73 10.70 6.36
CA CYS A 66 -9.99 10.25 5.18
C CYS A 66 -10.86 9.47 4.20
N GLY A 67 -11.92 8.82 4.71
CA GLY A 67 -12.70 7.85 3.97
C GLY A 67 -12.04 6.49 3.96
N VAL A 68 -12.73 5.49 3.44
CA VAL A 68 -12.24 4.11 3.43
C VAL A 68 -12.36 3.50 2.04
N ARG A 69 -11.47 2.56 1.77
CA ARG A 69 -11.50 1.69 0.60
C ARG A 69 -11.18 0.27 1.02
N TYR A 70 -11.59 -0.69 0.21
CA TYR A 70 -11.32 -2.09 0.46
C TYR A 70 -10.28 -2.60 -0.53
N LEU A 71 -9.34 -3.39 -0.03
CA LEU A 71 -8.37 -4.06 -0.87
C LEU A 71 -8.89 -5.47 -1.17
N LYS A 72 -8.90 -5.86 -2.45
CA LYS A 72 -9.40 -7.17 -2.86
C LYS A 72 -8.64 -8.29 -2.16
N GLY A 73 -9.37 -9.23 -1.58
CA GLY A 73 -8.79 -10.36 -0.86
C GLY A 73 -8.31 -10.06 0.55
N PHE A 74 -8.60 -8.86 1.07
CA PHE A 74 -8.20 -8.44 2.40
C PHE A 74 -9.43 -8.42 3.33
N GLY A 75 -9.81 -9.61 3.79
CA GLY A 75 -10.94 -9.77 4.71
C GLY A 75 -10.52 -9.86 6.17
N ASP A 76 -11.50 -10.12 7.03
CA ASP A 76 -11.30 -10.31 8.47
C ASP A 76 -10.96 -11.76 8.84
N VAL A 77 -11.10 -12.69 7.90
CA VAL A 77 -10.81 -14.11 8.10
C VAL A 77 -9.48 -14.46 7.41
N ILE A 78 -8.58 -15.07 8.19
CA ILE A 78 -7.30 -15.58 7.66
C ILE A 78 -7.52 -17.02 7.25
N GLU A 79 -7.39 -17.32 5.96
CA GLU A 79 -7.48 -18.69 5.47
C GLU A 79 -6.25 -19.50 5.88
N MET A 80 -6.49 -20.76 6.24
CA MET A 80 -5.42 -21.68 6.62
C MET A 80 -4.40 -21.81 5.48
N GLY A 81 -3.12 -21.66 5.80
CA GLY A 81 -2.03 -21.73 4.83
C GLY A 81 -1.74 -20.41 4.10
N LYS A 82 -2.50 -19.34 4.37
CA LYS A 82 -2.33 -18.04 3.72
C LYS A 82 -1.95 -16.92 4.69
N GLU A 83 -1.41 -17.28 5.84
CA GLU A 83 -1.01 -16.32 6.88
C GLU A 83 0.06 -15.34 6.37
N SER A 84 1.01 -15.84 5.58
CA SER A 84 2.07 -15.02 4.97
C SER A 84 1.52 -13.97 4.01
N GLU A 85 0.55 -14.33 3.18
CA GLU A 85 -0.11 -13.39 2.27
C GLU A 85 -0.90 -12.34 3.03
N PHE A 86 -1.54 -12.73 4.12
CA PHE A 86 -2.28 -11.82 4.98
C PHE A 86 -1.34 -10.79 5.62
N GLU A 87 -0.20 -11.24 6.14
CA GLU A 87 0.81 -10.34 6.73
C GLU A 87 1.37 -9.35 5.70
N GLN A 88 1.57 -9.79 4.47
CA GLN A 88 2.01 -8.91 3.38
C GLN A 88 0.96 -7.83 3.08
N ARG A 89 -0.31 -8.17 3.11
CA ARG A 89 -1.40 -7.20 2.93
C ARG A 89 -1.50 -6.22 4.09
N ILE A 90 -1.30 -6.70 5.32
CA ILE A 90 -1.24 -5.82 6.50
C ILE A 90 -0.08 -4.82 6.36
N ASP A 91 1.10 -5.28 5.98
CA ASP A 91 2.26 -4.41 5.79
C ASP A 91 2.01 -3.39 4.69
N TYR A 92 1.48 -3.82 3.57
CA TYR A 92 1.11 -2.94 2.45
C TYR A 92 0.12 -1.87 2.89
N ALA A 93 -0.97 -2.27 3.54
CA ALA A 93 -1.99 -1.35 4.01
C ALA A 93 -1.46 -0.38 5.07
N THR A 94 -0.61 -0.85 5.97
CA THR A 94 0.03 -0.02 7.00
C THR A 94 0.85 1.10 6.38
N ARG A 95 1.70 0.77 5.42
CA ARG A 95 2.55 1.75 4.72
C ARG A 95 1.73 2.71 3.88
N TYR A 96 0.75 2.19 3.17
CA TYR A 96 -0.16 3.01 2.36
C TYR A 96 -0.92 4.00 3.24
N ASN A 97 -1.52 3.51 4.32
CA ASN A 97 -2.34 4.33 5.21
C ASN A 97 -1.54 5.43 5.91
N ARG A 98 -0.29 5.17 6.27
CA ARG A 98 0.57 6.19 6.86
C ARG A 98 0.78 7.36 5.90
N GLN A 99 0.98 7.09 4.63
CA GLN A 99 1.13 8.13 3.62
C GLN A 99 -0.16 8.92 3.43
N MET A 100 -1.30 8.24 3.45
CA MET A 100 -2.60 8.91 3.33
C MET A 100 -2.91 9.78 4.56
N LEU A 101 -2.60 9.29 5.77
CA LEU A 101 -2.80 10.06 7.00
C LEU A 101 -2.01 11.36 7.02
N GLU A 102 -0.79 11.38 6.47
CA GLU A 102 0.02 12.59 6.37
C GLU A 102 -0.70 13.70 5.59
N ARG A 103 -1.62 13.33 4.71
CA ARG A 103 -2.37 14.27 3.88
C ARG A 103 -3.74 14.60 4.43
N CYS A 104 -4.51 13.60 4.86
CA CYS A 104 -5.88 13.82 5.32
C CYS A 104 -6.00 14.14 6.82
N MET A 105 -4.98 13.76 7.60
CA MET A 105 -5.01 13.95 9.05
C MET A 105 -3.58 14.15 9.59
N PRO A 106 -2.89 15.22 9.13
CA PRO A 106 -1.47 15.42 9.47
C PRO A 106 -1.20 15.54 10.96
N GLU A 107 -2.13 16.03 11.74
CA GLU A 107 -2.03 16.15 13.20
C GLU A 107 -1.95 14.81 13.91
N ALA A 108 -2.42 13.73 13.30
CA ALA A 108 -2.39 12.39 13.90
C ALA A 108 -0.99 11.80 14.01
N ILE A 109 -0.08 12.22 13.14
CA ILE A 109 1.29 11.69 13.08
C ILE A 109 2.17 12.31 14.17
N SER A 110 1.89 13.53 14.57
CA SER A 110 2.63 14.23 15.61
C SER A 110 2.12 13.96 17.03
N ARG A 111 1.03 13.19 17.18
CA ARG A 111 0.51 12.78 18.49
C ARG A 111 1.24 11.53 18.97
N PRO A 112 1.78 11.53 20.20
CA PRO A 112 2.38 10.33 20.79
C PRO A 112 1.39 9.20 21.08
#